data_e415654f010900b246802901e5086089
#
_entry.id   e415654f010900b246802901e5086089
#
_cell.length_a   1.000
_cell.length_b   1.000
_cell.length_c   1.000
_cell.angle_alpha   90.00
_cell.angle_beta   90.00
_cell.angle_gamma   90.00
#
_symmetry.space_group_name_H-M   'P 1'
#
loop_
_entity.id
_entity.type
_entity.pdbx_description
1 polymer ?
#
loop_
_entity_poly.entity_id
_entity_poly.type
_entity_poly.pdbx_seq_one_letter_code
_entity_poly.pdbx_strand_id
1 'polypeptide(L)'
;MSEHRFDLKAEWTGGLDGTGHIRAGNLAASISVPSQLDGPGIGTNPEELLLGAAATCYLITLGMLVKRQGILSLELKSEIYVENSPAMKVNRIIHRPLISVPVHTSPDQLDKINRAAYRAEQACMISKALKGNVEVTVEPEIRSDDETGQ
;
A
#
# COMPACT_ATOMS: atom_id res chain seq x y z
N MET A 1 16.42 23.97 -1.37
CA MET A 1 15.44 22.85 -1.25
C MET A 1 14.03 23.38 -1.38
N SER A 2 13.18 22.67 -2.12
CA SER A 2 11.75 22.99 -2.18
C SER A 2 10.99 22.02 -1.27
N GLU A 3 9.92 22.54 -0.68
CA GLU A 3 9.05 21.78 0.21
C GLU A 3 7.63 21.83 -0.37
N HIS A 4 6.93 20.70 -0.33
CA HIS A 4 5.57 20.60 -0.83
C HIS A 4 4.62 20.28 0.32
N ARG A 5 3.52 21.01 0.38
CA ARG A 5 2.54 20.91 1.45
C ARG A 5 1.26 20.23 0.96
N PHE A 6 0.74 19.33 1.79
CA PHE A 6 -0.56 18.69 1.60
C PHE A 6 -1.41 18.97 2.84
N ASP A 7 -2.70 19.24 2.66
CA ASP A 7 -3.60 19.63 3.74
C ASP A 7 -4.75 18.63 3.88
N LEU A 8 -5.20 18.44 5.12
CA LEU A 8 -6.34 17.58 5.44
C LEU A 8 -7.24 18.32 6.42
N LYS A 9 -8.57 18.19 6.23
CA LYS A 9 -9.58 18.65 7.16
C LYS A 9 -10.37 17.45 7.68
N ALA A 10 -10.68 17.45 8.97
CA ALA A 10 -11.40 16.34 9.59
C ALA A 10 -12.40 16.84 10.62
N GLU A 11 -13.50 16.09 10.79
CA GLU A 11 -14.53 16.31 11.80
C GLU A 11 -14.77 15.00 12.52
N TRP A 12 -15.12 15.06 13.79
CA TRP A 12 -15.42 13.88 14.61
C TRP A 12 -16.51 14.20 15.61
N THR A 13 -17.44 13.28 15.79
CA THR A 13 -18.52 13.39 16.79
C THR A 13 -18.63 12.08 17.55
N GLY A 14 -18.57 12.15 18.88
CA GLY A 14 -18.67 10.98 19.75
C GLY A 14 -17.31 10.53 20.30
N GLY A 15 -17.31 9.38 20.91
CA GLY A 15 -16.12 8.73 21.46
C GLY A 15 -15.69 7.55 20.59
N LEU A 16 -15.43 6.40 21.20
CA LEU A 16 -15.01 5.18 20.49
C LEU A 16 -16.09 4.71 19.50
N ASP A 17 -17.35 4.94 19.82
CA ASP A 17 -18.51 4.62 18.98
C ASP A 17 -18.85 5.75 17.99
N GLY A 18 -18.02 6.78 17.92
CA GLY A 18 -18.27 7.95 17.11
C GLY A 18 -18.05 7.73 15.62
N THR A 19 -18.37 8.78 14.87
CA THR A 19 -18.14 8.82 13.41
C THR A 19 -17.58 10.18 13.03
N GLY A 20 -16.91 10.22 11.90
CA GLY A 20 -16.36 11.45 11.38
C GLY A 20 -16.22 11.43 9.88
N HIS A 21 -15.54 12.42 9.38
CA HIS A 21 -15.32 12.60 7.95
C HIS A 21 -13.96 13.26 7.72
N ILE A 22 -13.24 12.84 6.69
CA ILE A 22 -11.98 13.46 6.28
C ILE A 22 -12.06 13.91 4.84
N ARG A 23 -11.29 14.95 4.54
CA ARG A 23 -11.14 15.47 3.17
C ARG A 23 -9.72 15.99 2.97
N ALA A 24 -9.06 15.50 1.92
CA ALA A 24 -7.71 15.93 1.57
C ALA A 24 -7.57 15.84 0.05
N GLY A 25 -7.58 16.98 -0.64
CA GLY A 25 -7.59 16.99 -2.11
C GLY A 25 -8.77 16.22 -2.65
N ASN A 26 -8.51 15.19 -3.44
CA ASN A 26 -9.56 14.32 -4.00
C ASN A 26 -10.00 13.19 -3.06
N LEU A 27 -9.35 13.06 -1.91
CA LEU A 27 -9.75 12.08 -0.91
C LEU A 27 -10.90 12.65 -0.08
N ALA A 28 -12.01 11.91 -0.02
CA ALA A 28 -13.14 12.24 0.84
C ALA A 28 -13.73 10.94 1.36
N ALA A 29 -13.81 10.77 2.67
CA ALA A 29 -14.29 9.53 3.26
C ALA A 29 -14.89 9.74 4.63
N SER A 30 -15.89 8.92 4.95
CA SER A 30 -16.38 8.75 6.32
C SER A 30 -15.39 7.88 7.08
N ILE A 31 -15.20 8.13 8.35
CA ILE A 31 -14.27 7.41 9.20
C ILE A 31 -14.92 6.98 10.51
N SER A 32 -14.49 5.87 11.04
CA SER A 32 -14.83 5.39 12.38
C SER A 32 -13.76 4.39 12.83
N VAL A 33 -13.86 3.95 14.07
CA VAL A 33 -13.02 2.85 14.56
C VAL A 33 -13.47 1.56 13.87
N PRO A 34 -12.54 0.74 13.34
CA PRO A 34 -12.92 -0.48 12.65
C PRO A 34 -13.58 -1.50 13.58
N SER A 35 -14.44 -2.33 13.02
CA SER A 35 -15.15 -3.37 13.78
C SER A 35 -14.19 -4.36 14.44
N GLN A 36 -13.04 -4.62 13.85
CA GLN A 36 -12.00 -5.48 14.41
C GLN A 36 -11.43 -4.93 15.74
N LEU A 37 -11.60 -3.63 15.98
CA LEU A 37 -11.16 -2.94 17.20
C LEU A 37 -12.34 -2.42 18.01
N ASP A 38 -13.49 -3.12 17.92
CA ASP A 38 -14.71 -2.84 18.67
C ASP A 38 -15.38 -1.51 18.33
N GLY A 39 -15.17 -1.01 17.13
CA GLY A 39 -15.80 0.21 16.64
C GLY A 39 -17.03 -0.05 15.76
N PRO A 40 -17.69 1.03 15.30
CA PRO A 40 -18.88 0.93 14.43
C PRO A 40 -18.60 0.35 13.06
N GLY A 41 -17.36 0.46 12.56
CA GLY A 41 -17.00 -0.05 11.24
C GLY A 41 -17.66 0.70 10.09
N ILE A 42 -17.91 1.99 10.26
CA ILE A 42 -18.56 2.85 9.26
C ILE A 42 -17.45 3.59 8.48
N GLY A 43 -17.47 3.47 7.15
CA GLY A 43 -16.45 4.10 6.31
C GLY A 43 -15.09 3.46 6.46
N THR A 44 -14.06 4.26 6.31
CA THR A 44 -12.68 3.80 6.48
C THR A 44 -12.17 4.09 7.90
N ASN A 45 -10.91 3.79 8.14
CA ASN A 45 -10.27 3.89 9.45
C ASN A 45 -8.77 4.19 9.27
N PRO A 46 -8.05 4.55 10.35
CA PRO A 46 -6.63 4.89 10.26
C PRO A 46 -5.77 3.76 9.71
N GLU A 47 -6.09 2.52 10.03
CA GLU A 47 -5.32 1.36 9.57
C GLU A 47 -5.40 1.20 8.06
N GLU A 48 -6.60 1.33 7.49
CA GLU A 48 -6.80 1.31 6.04
C GLU A 48 -6.16 2.52 5.36
N LEU A 49 -6.22 3.69 5.98
CA LEU A 49 -5.60 4.90 5.43
C LEU A 49 -4.07 4.79 5.38
N LEU A 50 -3.46 4.28 6.45
CA LEU A 50 -2.02 4.04 6.47
C LEU A 50 -1.62 2.98 5.45
N LEU A 51 -2.38 1.88 5.38
CA LEU A 51 -2.16 0.82 4.40
C LEU A 51 -2.30 1.38 2.98
N GLY A 52 -3.32 2.20 2.74
CA GLY A 52 -3.53 2.85 1.46
C GLY A 52 -2.36 3.74 1.07
N ALA A 53 -1.83 4.52 2.01
CA ALA A 53 -0.66 5.36 1.76
C ALA A 53 0.57 4.51 1.39
N ALA A 54 0.84 3.46 2.16
CA ALA A 54 1.97 2.58 1.91
C ALA A 54 1.82 1.83 0.57
N ALA A 55 0.63 1.29 0.30
CA ALA A 55 0.35 0.52 -0.91
C ALA A 55 0.41 1.38 -2.17
N THR A 56 -0.18 2.58 -2.14
CA THR A 56 -0.18 3.46 -3.32
C THR A 56 1.23 3.96 -3.64
N CYS A 57 2.00 4.33 -2.63
CA CYS A 57 3.39 4.75 -2.83
C CYS A 57 4.23 3.59 -3.40
N TYR A 58 4.10 2.40 -2.83
CA TYR A 58 4.79 1.22 -3.33
C TYR A 58 4.41 0.92 -4.79
N LEU A 59 3.12 0.92 -5.09
CA LEU A 59 2.60 0.59 -6.42
C LEU A 59 3.08 1.59 -7.49
N ILE A 60 3.02 2.88 -7.19
CA ILE A 60 3.51 3.93 -8.08
C ILE A 60 5.01 3.75 -8.32
N THR A 61 5.77 3.52 -7.26
CA THR A 61 7.23 3.33 -7.35
C THR A 61 7.57 2.10 -8.18
N LEU A 62 6.88 0.97 -7.93
CA LEU A 62 7.10 -0.25 -8.70
C LEU A 62 6.75 -0.04 -10.17
N GLY A 63 5.61 0.60 -10.45
CA GLY A 63 5.20 0.93 -11.82
C GLY A 63 6.25 1.73 -12.57
N MET A 64 6.88 2.69 -11.91
CA MET A 64 7.98 3.47 -12.49
C MET A 64 9.21 2.59 -12.79
N LEU A 65 9.56 1.69 -11.88
CA LEU A 65 10.75 0.85 -12.03
C LEU A 65 10.60 -0.21 -13.12
N VAL A 66 9.39 -0.73 -13.35
CA VAL A 66 9.14 -1.78 -14.35
C VAL A 66 8.60 -1.26 -15.67
N LYS A 67 8.42 0.04 -15.83
CA LYS A 67 7.81 0.66 -17.00
C LYS A 67 8.39 0.17 -18.32
N ARG A 68 9.72 -0.05 -18.37
CA ARG A 68 10.42 -0.43 -19.60
C ARG A 68 10.60 -1.93 -19.77
N GLN A 69 10.04 -2.73 -18.87
CA GLN A 69 10.25 -4.19 -18.89
C GLN A 69 9.19 -4.94 -19.69
N GLY A 70 8.19 -4.23 -20.25
CA GLY A 70 7.16 -4.83 -21.09
C GLY A 70 6.15 -5.68 -20.34
N ILE A 71 5.84 -5.33 -19.09
CA ILE A 71 4.82 -6.05 -18.32
C ILE A 71 3.42 -5.84 -18.90
N LEU A 72 2.53 -6.80 -18.71
CA LEU A 72 1.13 -6.73 -19.15
C LEU A 72 0.24 -6.04 -18.13
N SER A 73 0.41 -6.36 -16.85
CA SER A 73 -0.38 -5.77 -15.78
C SER A 73 0.36 -5.81 -14.47
N LEU A 74 -0.07 -4.96 -13.56
CA LEU A 74 0.47 -4.85 -12.21
C LEU A 74 -0.70 -4.71 -11.24
N GLU A 75 -0.83 -5.67 -10.35
CA GLU A 75 -1.82 -5.65 -9.28
C GLU A 75 -1.10 -5.74 -7.94
N LEU A 76 -1.73 -5.23 -6.89
CA LEU A 76 -1.16 -5.26 -5.55
C LEU A 76 -2.22 -5.67 -4.53
N LYS A 77 -1.87 -6.63 -3.70
CA LYS A 77 -2.57 -6.90 -2.44
C LYS A 77 -1.63 -6.56 -1.31
N SER A 78 -2.13 -5.85 -0.32
CA SER A 78 -1.34 -5.47 0.84
C SER A 78 -2.10 -5.76 2.11
N GLU A 79 -1.38 -6.10 3.16
CA GLU A 79 -1.93 -6.42 4.46
C GLU A 79 -1.24 -5.59 5.52
N ILE A 80 -2.00 -5.12 6.51
CA ILE A 80 -1.47 -4.43 7.68
C ILE A 80 -1.88 -5.19 8.93
N TYR A 81 -0.96 -5.33 9.88
CA TYR A 81 -1.18 -6.07 11.12
C TYR A 81 -1.02 -5.14 12.31
N VAL A 82 -1.98 -5.19 13.21
CA VAL A 82 -2.02 -4.41 14.44
C VAL A 82 -1.94 -5.37 15.63
N GLU A 83 -1.01 -5.11 16.53
CA GLU A 83 -0.89 -5.85 17.79
C GLU A 83 -1.67 -5.13 18.88
N ASN A 84 -2.29 -5.90 19.79
CA ASN A 84 -3.07 -5.38 20.90
C ASN A 84 -2.33 -5.39 22.24
N SER A 85 -1.22 -6.11 22.33
CA SER A 85 -0.52 -6.34 23.59
C SER A 85 0.97 -6.07 23.46
N PRO A 86 1.62 -5.38 24.43
CA PRO A 86 1.02 -4.80 25.64
C PRO A 86 0.20 -3.53 25.37
N ALA A 87 0.38 -2.91 24.21
CA ALA A 87 -0.37 -1.74 23.77
C ALA A 87 -0.68 -1.89 22.28
N MET A 88 -1.70 -1.19 21.84
CA MET A 88 -2.11 -1.23 20.44
C MET A 88 -1.09 -0.51 19.56
N LYS A 89 -0.55 -1.22 18.55
CA LYS A 89 0.40 -0.62 17.63
C LYS A 89 0.38 -1.33 16.27
N VAL A 90 0.70 -0.59 15.24
CA VAL A 90 0.93 -1.16 13.91
C VAL A 90 2.26 -1.92 13.95
N ASN A 91 2.23 -3.20 13.58
CA ASN A 91 3.38 -4.09 13.67
C ASN A 91 4.10 -4.26 12.34
N ARG A 92 3.36 -4.62 11.28
CA ARG A 92 3.97 -4.91 9.99
C ARG A 92 2.99 -4.70 8.84
N ILE A 93 3.57 -4.51 7.65
CA ILE A 93 2.86 -4.43 6.38
C ILE A 93 3.51 -5.42 5.42
N ILE A 94 2.69 -6.15 4.67
CA ILE A 94 3.17 -7.06 3.63
C ILE A 94 2.58 -6.61 2.30
N HIS A 95 3.45 -6.35 1.33
CA HIS A 95 3.05 -6.04 -0.04
C HIS A 95 3.19 -7.28 -0.91
N ARG A 96 2.13 -7.67 -1.61
CA ARG A 96 2.10 -8.83 -2.49
C ARG A 96 1.78 -8.38 -3.92
N PRO A 97 2.78 -7.87 -4.66
CA PRO A 97 2.54 -7.49 -6.06
C PRO A 97 2.38 -8.72 -6.93
N LEU A 98 1.42 -8.68 -7.83
CA LEU A 98 1.24 -9.68 -8.89
C LEU A 98 1.56 -8.99 -10.21
N ILE A 99 2.59 -9.47 -10.88
CA ILE A 99 3.10 -8.86 -12.11
C ILE A 99 2.90 -9.86 -13.24
N SER A 100 2.05 -9.52 -14.20
CA SER A 100 1.81 -10.36 -15.39
C SER A 100 2.76 -9.92 -16.49
N VAL A 101 3.42 -10.90 -17.11
CA VAL A 101 4.40 -10.68 -18.17
C VAL A 101 4.05 -11.57 -19.39
N PRO A 102 4.50 -11.18 -20.60
CA PRO A 102 4.34 -12.04 -21.77
C PRO A 102 5.05 -13.37 -21.60
N VAL A 103 4.51 -14.44 -22.23
CA VAL A 103 5.06 -15.80 -22.11
C VAL A 103 6.50 -15.91 -22.61
N HIS A 104 6.91 -15.01 -23.51
CA HIS A 104 8.27 -15.03 -24.09
C HIS A 104 9.26 -14.13 -23.33
N THR A 105 8.88 -13.63 -22.15
CA THR A 105 9.77 -12.79 -21.34
C THR A 105 11.03 -13.55 -20.95
N SER A 106 12.20 -12.96 -21.21
CA SER A 106 13.48 -13.61 -20.97
C SER A 106 13.76 -13.78 -19.48
N PRO A 107 14.58 -14.78 -19.10
CA PRO A 107 15.01 -14.93 -17.71
C PRO A 107 15.69 -13.68 -17.14
N ASP A 108 16.44 -12.95 -17.97
CA ASP A 108 17.08 -11.70 -17.56
C ASP A 108 16.05 -10.62 -17.21
N GLN A 109 15.01 -10.47 -18.03
CA GLN A 109 13.91 -9.55 -17.75
C GLN A 109 13.14 -9.94 -16.49
N LEU A 110 12.86 -11.24 -16.31
CA LEU A 110 12.18 -11.74 -15.10
C LEU A 110 12.99 -11.40 -13.84
N ASP A 111 14.31 -11.56 -13.90
CA ASP A 111 15.19 -11.22 -12.79
C ASP A 111 15.16 -9.71 -12.47
N LYS A 112 15.19 -8.87 -13.51
CA LYS A 112 15.08 -7.42 -13.35
C LYS A 112 13.74 -7.01 -12.70
N ILE A 113 12.66 -7.61 -13.14
CA ILE A 113 11.32 -7.34 -12.59
C ILE A 113 11.25 -7.77 -11.12
N ASN A 114 11.78 -8.95 -10.81
CA ASN A 114 11.81 -9.44 -9.44
C ASN A 114 12.61 -8.52 -8.52
N ARG A 115 13.78 -8.07 -8.96
CA ARG A 115 14.61 -7.13 -8.20
C ARG A 115 13.91 -5.79 -8.02
N ALA A 116 13.19 -5.32 -9.05
CA ALA A 116 12.44 -4.08 -8.97
C ALA A 116 11.37 -4.13 -7.88
N ALA A 117 10.72 -5.30 -7.71
CA ALA A 117 9.70 -5.47 -6.68
C ALA A 117 10.25 -5.20 -5.27
N TYR A 118 11.48 -5.64 -4.99
CA TYR A 118 12.13 -5.38 -3.70
C TYR A 118 12.67 -3.95 -3.60
N ARG A 119 13.24 -3.43 -4.68
CA ARG A 119 13.76 -2.05 -4.71
C ARG A 119 12.66 -1.02 -4.54
N ALA A 120 11.45 -1.31 -5.02
CA ALA A 120 10.31 -0.40 -4.89
C ALA A 120 9.98 -0.12 -3.42
N GLU A 121 10.08 -1.13 -2.56
CA GLU A 121 9.87 -0.93 -1.11
C GLU A 121 10.97 -0.04 -0.53
N GLN A 122 12.23 -0.29 -0.88
CA GLN A 122 13.36 0.49 -0.37
C GLN A 122 13.31 1.95 -0.85
N ALA A 123 12.81 2.19 -2.05
CA ALA A 123 12.71 3.53 -2.64
C ALA A 123 11.42 4.26 -2.26
N CYS A 124 10.43 3.55 -1.75
CA CYS A 124 9.14 4.12 -1.37
C CYS A 124 9.28 5.10 -0.20
N MET A 125 8.84 6.33 -0.40
CA MET A 125 8.92 7.40 0.59
C MET A 125 8.16 7.04 1.89
N ILE A 126 7.02 6.37 1.77
CA ILE A 126 6.22 5.97 2.93
C ILE A 126 6.92 4.83 3.69
N SER A 127 7.50 3.84 2.98
CA SER A 127 8.30 2.79 3.63
C SER A 127 9.48 3.39 4.38
N LYS A 128 10.14 4.40 3.82
CA LYS A 128 11.22 5.10 4.49
C LYS A 128 10.74 5.79 5.77
N ALA A 129 9.55 6.38 5.75
CA ALA A 129 8.97 7.03 6.93
C ALA A 129 8.64 6.04 8.03
N LEU A 130 8.30 4.79 7.67
CA LEU A 130 7.94 3.73 8.61
C LEU A 130 9.14 2.93 9.11
N LYS A 131 10.27 3.05 8.45
CA LYS A 131 11.49 2.27 8.73
C LYS A 131 11.93 2.42 10.18
N GLY A 132 12.24 1.27 10.81
CA GLY A 132 12.63 1.23 12.21
C GLY A 132 11.47 1.17 13.19
N ASN A 133 10.23 1.31 12.71
CA ASN A 133 9.03 1.29 13.53
C ASN A 133 8.01 0.25 13.06
N VAL A 134 7.83 0.13 11.76
CA VAL A 134 6.92 -0.86 11.14
C VAL A 134 7.75 -1.70 10.17
N GLU A 135 7.66 -3.03 10.30
CA GLU A 135 8.31 -3.93 9.36
C GLU A 135 7.49 -3.95 8.06
N VAL A 136 8.12 -3.58 6.94
CA VAL A 136 7.49 -3.63 5.62
C VAL A 136 8.22 -4.67 4.79
N THR A 137 7.50 -5.69 4.33
CA THR A 137 8.07 -6.78 3.52
C THR A 137 7.34 -6.90 2.18
N VAL A 138 7.99 -7.55 1.23
CA VAL A 138 7.48 -7.74 -0.12
C VAL A 138 7.54 -9.23 -0.47
N GLU A 139 6.44 -9.75 -0.97
CA GLU A 139 6.34 -11.13 -1.46
C GLU A 139 5.78 -11.09 -2.89
N PRO A 140 6.64 -10.90 -3.90
CA PRO A 140 6.20 -10.75 -5.28
C PRO A 140 5.85 -12.07 -5.93
N GLU A 141 4.89 -12.02 -6.85
CA GLU A 141 4.54 -13.14 -7.74
C GLU A 141 4.61 -12.61 -9.18
N ILE A 142 5.35 -13.30 -10.04
CA ILE A 142 5.43 -12.99 -11.46
C ILE A 142 4.75 -14.13 -12.21
N ARG A 143 3.75 -13.79 -13.03
CA ARG A 143 2.97 -14.76 -13.79
C ARG A 143 3.12 -14.50 -15.28
N SER A 144 3.40 -15.57 -16.04
CA SER A 144 3.46 -15.49 -17.49
C SER A 144 2.06 -15.69 -18.06
N ASP A 145 1.56 -14.68 -18.76
CA ASP A 145 0.26 -14.71 -19.42
C ASP A 145 0.43 -14.44 -20.92
N ASP A 146 -0.56 -14.82 -21.72
CA ASP A 146 -0.55 -14.40 -23.12
C ASP A 146 -0.95 -12.92 -23.21
N GLU A 147 -0.66 -12.30 -24.37
CA GLU A 147 -0.90 -10.87 -24.57
C GLU A 147 -2.38 -10.51 -24.64
N THR A 148 -3.28 -11.50 -24.70
CA THR A 148 -4.73 -11.26 -24.70
C THR A 148 -5.31 -11.17 -23.29
N GLY A 149 -4.51 -11.44 -22.27
CA GLY A 149 -4.96 -11.37 -20.88
C GLY A 149 -5.86 -12.51 -20.43
N GLN A 150 -5.81 -13.63 -21.15
CA GLN A 150 -6.60 -14.82 -20.84
C GLN A 150 -5.77 -15.88 -20.12
#